data_e84a374cbc619dced1374af3bcf0886f
#
_entry.id   e84a374cbc619dced1374af3bcf0886f
#
_cell.length_a   1.000
_cell.length_b   1.000
_cell.length_c   1.000
_cell.angle_alpha   90.00
_cell.angle_beta   90.00
_cell.angle_gamma   90.00
#
_symmetry.space_group_name_H-M   'P 1'
#
loop_
_entity.id
_entity.type
_entity.pdbx_description
1 polymer ?
#
loop_
_entity_poly.entity_id
_entity_poly.type
_entity_poly.pdbx_seq_one_letter_code
_entity_poly.pdbx_strand_id
1 'polypeptide(L)'
;MTWCVLDLETQNHEYYGSLASPHHPQNYIVAAAFAHDDAEVQSWYFNSAEEAASSDWLQAALADQKVLVAHNATFEIHWLLKTYPDTFLNWLKQGGRIFCTQYAEYLLSNQQELYPSLEDCSLKYGGSKKIDAVKLLWEQGVLTADIDEALLMEYLAGSEGDIENTRTVLFSQVPALQERGMYEMFKLRMDSLVFNAFSTFNGLYVDVDTAYKNMHEQLEEIEEIRSNVLSMMPDNVPADLDFKFTSHYHMSAFMYGGTVQYSTKVSYNPIKFEKDDFYRDINGKLYPVSAGFPADDVFLELYNSGKHKGQPKVFREDTEVEKLKNGTKQYVFPGLISIPELPSIVSEKFLSKRAEFRGKRTLVDGTPVYSTGTDALNVLVNYTDAAKPLKKLAALLKDTGTYYLMQVTDDEGNVTKQSGMLQYVEPDGLIHHQLNNCATVTTRLSGSKP
;
A
#
# COMPACT_ATOMS: atom_id res chain seq x y z
N MET A 1 -19.49 -26.71 28.46
CA MET A 1 -18.31 -25.84 28.31
C MET A 1 -18.71 -24.50 28.81
N THR A 2 -17.90 -23.86 29.64
CA THR A 2 -18.15 -22.51 30.13
C THR A 2 -17.50 -21.51 29.16
N TRP A 3 -18.20 -20.45 28.81
CA TRP A 3 -17.83 -19.47 27.80
C TRP A 3 -17.70 -18.09 28.44
N CYS A 4 -16.66 -17.36 28.05
CA CYS A 4 -16.53 -15.94 28.28
C CYS A 4 -16.53 -15.22 26.95
N VAL A 5 -17.59 -14.51 26.62
CA VAL A 5 -17.60 -13.58 25.49
C VAL A 5 -16.90 -12.32 25.92
N LEU A 6 -15.94 -11.83 25.13
CA LEU A 6 -15.10 -10.68 25.46
C LEU A 6 -14.91 -9.81 24.22
N ASP A 7 -14.90 -8.51 24.44
CA ASP A 7 -14.57 -7.52 23.43
C ASP A 7 -13.84 -6.32 24.05
N LEU A 8 -12.99 -5.65 23.27
CA LEU A 8 -12.10 -4.59 23.72
C LEU A 8 -12.18 -3.38 22.79
N GLU A 9 -12.28 -2.19 23.38
CA GLU A 9 -12.07 -0.94 22.67
C GLU A 9 -10.74 -0.33 23.07
N THR A 10 -9.96 0.06 22.07
CA THR A 10 -8.57 0.45 22.27
C THR A 10 -8.27 1.80 21.65
N GLN A 11 -7.28 2.50 22.20
CA GLN A 11 -6.79 3.72 21.58
C GLN A 11 -6.25 3.41 20.18
N ASN A 12 -6.50 4.31 19.22
CA ASN A 12 -6.44 4.03 17.79
C ASN A 12 -5.37 4.83 17.03
N HIS A 13 -4.27 5.22 17.68
CA HIS A 13 -3.12 5.80 16.97
C HIS A 13 -2.56 4.79 15.97
N GLU A 14 -2.22 5.29 14.78
CA GLU A 14 -1.54 4.50 13.76
C GLU A 14 -0.06 4.27 14.11
N TYR A 15 0.43 3.07 13.87
CA TYR A 15 1.82 2.72 14.09
C TYR A 15 2.32 1.81 12.97
N TYR A 16 3.31 2.28 12.22
CA TYR A 16 3.90 1.56 11.08
C TYR A 16 2.84 0.95 10.14
N GLY A 17 1.82 1.75 9.79
CA GLY A 17 0.73 1.36 8.90
C GLY A 17 -0.37 0.49 9.53
N SER A 18 -0.33 0.22 10.83
CA SER A 18 -1.37 -0.50 11.56
C SER A 18 -2.12 0.42 12.52
N LEU A 19 -3.43 0.57 12.29
CA LEU A 19 -4.31 1.32 13.20
C LEU A 19 -4.53 0.52 14.48
N ALA A 20 -4.62 1.19 15.63
CA ALA A 20 -4.82 0.57 16.94
C ALA A 20 -3.80 -0.54 17.25
N SER A 21 -2.53 -0.33 16.82
CA SER A 21 -1.46 -1.29 17.11
C SER A 21 -1.15 -1.35 18.61
N PRO A 22 -1.04 -2.55 19.20
CA PRO A 22 -0.63 -2.69 20.60
C PRO A 22 0.83 -2.28 20.85
N HIS A 23 1.65 -2.15 19.77
CA HIS A 23 3.04 -1.74 19.85
C HIS A 23 3.23 -0.22 19.91
N HIS A 24 2.19 0.57 19.54
CA HIS A 24 2.26 2.03 19.71
C HIS A 24 2.29 2.41 21.21
N PRO A 25 3.25 3.24 21.65
CA PRO A 25 3.44 3.52 23.07
C PRO A 25 2.26 4.25 23.75
N GLN A 26 1.43 4.95 23.00
CA GLN A 26 0.26 5.67 23.51
C GLN A 26 -1.05 4.89 23.34
N ASN A 27 -1.03 3.73 22.69
CA ASN A 27 -2.21 2.89 22.57
C ASN A 27 -2.37 2.01 23.80
N TYR A 28 -3.60 1.92 24.31
CA TYR A 28 -3.97 1.11 25.46
C TYR A 28 -5.43 0.66 25.34
N ILE A 29 -5.85 -0.26 26.19
CA ILE A 29 -7.25 -0.68 26.29
C ILE A 29 -8.03 0.42 26.97
N VAL A 30 -8.94 1.10 26.23
CA VAL A 30 -9.80 2.18 26.74
C VAL A 30 -11.04 1.62 27.43
N ALA A 31 -11.62 0.56 26.84
CA ALA A 31 -12.75 -0.13 27.46
C ALA A 31 -12.63 -1.64 27.26
N ALA A 32 -13.14 -2.38 28.21
CA ALA A 32 -13.24 -3.83 28.18
C ALA A 32 -14.61 -4.27 28.67
N ALA A 33 -15.19 -5.28 28.02
CA ALA A 33 -16.42 -5.89 28.49
C ALA A 33 -16.39 -7.40 28.28
N PHE A 34 -17.08 -8.12 29.16
CA PHE A 34 -17.30 -9.55 29.03
C PHE A 34 -18.64 -10.02 29.59
N ALA A 35 -19.08 -11.17 29.13
CA ALA A 35 -20.20 -11.89 29.73
C ALA A 35 -19.89 -13.39 29.80
N HIS A 36 -20.27 -14.01 30.89
CA HIS A 36 -20.21 -15.47 31.09
C HIS A 36 -21.54 -16.10 30.70
N ASP A 37 -21.54 -17.07 29.79
CA ASP A 37 -22.74 -17.77 29.35
C ASP A 37 -23.96 -16.82 29.17
N ASP A 38 -25.00 -16.93 30.03
CA ASP A 38 -26.21 -16.08 30.01
C ASP A 38 -26.17 -14.97 31.09
N ALA A 39 -25.02 -14.71 31.73
CA ALA A 39 -24.92 -13.71 32.78
C ALA A 39 -24.97 -12.29 32.22
N GLU A 40 -25.22 -11.32 33.07
CA GLU A 40 -25.18 -9.90 32.74
C GLU A 40 -23.79 -9.49 32.28
N VAL A 41 -23.75 -8.53 31.36
CA VAL A 41 -22.50 -7.96 30.85
C VAL A 41 -21.81 -7.16 31.93
N GLN A 42 -20.52 -7.41 32.13
CA GLN A 42 -19.66 -6.61 33.00
C GLN A 42 -18.72 -5.80 32.12
N SER A 43 -18.47 -4.54 32.51
CA SER A 43 -17.67 -3.62 31.67
C SER A 43 -16.84 -2.65 32.49
N TRP A 44 -15.74 -2.19 31.95
CA TRP A 44 -14.76 -1.26 32.55
C TRP A 44 -14.35 -0.22 31.54
N TYR A 45 -14.18 0.99 31.98
CA TYR A 45 -13.58 2.08 31.23
C TYR A 45 -12.28 2.50 31.93
N PHE A 46 -11.22 2.80 31.15
CA PHE A 46 -9.90 3.15 31.67
C PHE A 46 -9.45 4.48 31.07
N ASN A 47 -9.00 5.40 31.92
CA ASN A 47 -8.53 6.71 31.52
C ASN A 47 -7.04 6.72 31.14
N SER A 48 -6.31 5.65 31.43
CA SER A 48 -4.90 5.52 31.12
C SER A 48 -4.44 4.07 30.96
N ALA A 49 -3.27 3.90 30.35
CA ALA A 49 -2.63 2.60 30.21
C ALA A 49 -2.30 1.96 31.57
N GLU A 50 -1.92 2.77 32.58
CA GLU A 50 -1.60 2.31 33.93
C GLU A 50 -2.84 1.80 34.64
N GLU A 51 -3.95 2.50 34.48
CA GLU A 51 -5.25 2.07 35.05
C GLU A 51 -5.68 0.75 34.44
N ALA A 52 -5.65 0.64 33.11
CA ALA A 52 -5.94 -0.61 32.41
C ALA A 52 -5.04 -1.76 32.89
N ALA A 53 -3.72 -1.56 32.90
CA ALA A 53 -2.77 -2.61 33.27
C ALA A 53 -2.85 -3.06 34.75
N SER A 54 -3.30 -2.20 35.66
CA SER A 54 -3.43 -2.50 37.07
C SER A 54 -4.78 -3.15 37.47
N SER A 55 -5.73 -3.19 36.52
CA SER A 55 -7.04 -3.77 36.74
C SER A 55 -7.01 -5.31 36.71
N ASP A 56 -7.80 -5.93 37.57
CA ASP A 56 -7.94 -7.39 37.66
C ASP A 56 -9.12 -7.96 36.86
N TRP A 57 -9.80 -7.13 36.08
CA TRP A 57 -10.98 -7.53 35.30
C TRP A 57 -10.78 -8.80 34.47
N LEU A 58 -9.58 -8.99 33.87
CA LEU A 58 -9.31 -10.18 33.08
C LEU A 58 -9.28 -11.47 33.94
N GLN A 59 -8.83 -11.39 35.17
CA GLN A 59 -8.92 -12.55 36.10
C GLN A 59 -10.37 -12.92 36.35
N ALA A 60 -11.25 -11.92 36.57
CA ALA A 60 -12.68 -12.15 36.70
C ALA A 60 -13.30 -12.74 35.41
N ALA A 61 -12.93 -12.20 34.26
CA ALA A 61 -13.40 -12.68 32.95
C ALA A 61 -13.03 -14.14 32.71
N LEU A 62 -11.82 -14.55 33.05
CA LEU A 62 -11.30 -15.91 32.78
C LEU A 62 -11.53 -16.89 33.93
N ALA A 63 -12.09 -16.45 35.10
CA ALA A 63 -12.32 -17.29 36.24
C ALA A 63 -13.29 -18.45 35.87
N ASP A 64 -12.84 -19.68 36.07
CA ASP A 64 -13.59 -20.91 35.80
C ASP A 64 -14.06 -21.07 34.34
N GLN A 65 -13.60 -20.19 33.41
CA GLN A 65 -13.96 -20.25 32.01
C GLN A 65 -12.95 -21.10 31.23
N LYS A 66 -13.49 -21.91 30.30
CA LYS A 66 -12.68 -22.78 29.44
C LYS A 66 -12.51 -22.24 28.02
N VAL A 67 -13.39 -21.37 27.58
CA VAL A 67 -13.39 -20.82 26.24
C VAL A 67 -13.56 -19.30 26.30
N LEU A 68 -12.61 -18.57 25.72
CA LEU A 68 -12.71 -17.15 25.41
C LEU A 68 -13.26 -16.99 24.00
N VAL A 69 -14.31 -16.21 23.87
CA VAL A 69 -15.01 -15.96 22.61
C VAL A 69 -14.85 -14.48 22.23
N ALA A 70 -14.44 -14.23 20.99
CA ALA A 70 -14.38 -12.89 20.45
C ALA A 70 -14.70 -12.89 18.95
N HIS A 71 -15.07 -11.73 18.40
CA HIS A 71 -15.18 -11.56 16.97
C HIS A 71 -13.86 -10.97 16.42
N ASN A 72 -13.17 -11.69 15.51
CA ASN A 72 -11.77 -11.41 15.12
C ASN A 72 -10.76 -11.56 16.28
N ALA A 73 -10.84 -12.65 17.01
CA ALA A 73 -10.10 -12.93 18.24
C ALA A 73 -8.57 -12.71 18.20
N THR A 74 -7.97 -12.54 17.01
CA THR A 74 -6.56 -12.14 16.86
C THR A 74 -6.30 -10.79 17.49
N PHE A 75 -7.24 -9.85 17.37
CA PHE A 75 -7.13 -8.51 17.93
C PHE A 75 -7.10 -8.57 19.48
N GLU A 76 -8.04 -9.25 20.08
CA GLU A 76 -8.09 -9.41 21.55
C GLU A 76 -6.85 -10.13 22.06
N ILE A 77 -6.40 -11.20 21.39
CA ILE A 77 -5.18 -11.93 21.77
C ILE A 77 -3.97 -10.99 21.82
N HIS A 78 -3.79 -10.12 20.83
CA HIS A 78 -2.68 -9.17 20.79
C HIS A 78 -2.73 -8.21 21.99
N TRP A 79 -3.90 -7.65 22.31
CA TRP A 79 -4.07 -6.74 23.43
C TRP A 79 -3.93 -7.41 24.78
N LEU A 80 -4.40 -8.65 24.92
CA LEU A 80 -4.21 -9.45 26.13
C LEU A 80 -2.73 -9.82 26.34
N LEU A 81 -2.00 -10.14 25.27
CA LEU A 81 -0.55 -10.38 25.32
C LEU A 81 0.22 -9.11 25.70
N LYS A 82 -0.22 -7.94 25.25
CA LYS A 82 0.40 -6.65 25.56
C LYS A 82 0.17 -6.25 27.01
N THR A 83 -1.07 -6.33 27.49
CA THR A 83 -1.49 -5.71 28.75
C THR A 83 -1.48 -6.70 29.92
N TYR A 84 -1.84 -7.97 29.68
CA TYR A 84 -2.00 -9.00 30.71
C TYR A 84 -1.32 -10.32 30.36
N PRO A 85 -0.04 -10.32 29.95
CA PRO A 85 0.63 -11.52 29.42
C PRO A 85 0.57 -12.70 30.39
N ASP A 86 0.86 -12.48 31.66
CA ASP A 86 0.92 -13.57 32.65
C ASP A 86 -0.45 -14.21 32.89
N THR A 87 -1.50 -13.41 33.06
CA THR A 87 -2.86 -13.90 33.28
C THR A 87 -3.34 -14.70 32.06
N PHE A 88 -3.18 -14.16 30.87
CA PHE A 88 -3.63 -14.82 29.64
C PHE A 88 -2.84 -16.09 29.31
N LEU A 89 -1.50 -16.06 29.42
CA LEU A 89 -0.65 -17.22 29.19
C LEU A 89 -0.89 -18.34 30.19
N ASN A 90 -1.10 -18.01 31.48
CA ASN A 90 -1.40 -19.00 32.49
C ASN A 90 -2.76 -19.67 32.25
N TRP A 91 -3.78 -18.89 31.84
CA TRP A 91 -5.08 -19.45 31.47
C TRP A 91 -4.98 -20.41 30.27
N LEU A 92 -4.23 -20.05 29.20
CA LEU A 92 -3.97 -20.94 28.07
C LEU A 92 -3.25 -22.23 28.51
N LYS A 93 -2.20 -22.13 29.37
CA LYS A 93 -1.49 -23.30 29.90
C LYS A 93 -2.39 -24.23 30.73
N GLN A 94 -3.42 -23.70 31.37
CA GLN A 94 -4.44 -24.46 32.09
C GLN A 94 -5.52 -25.08 31.21
N GLY A 95 -5.36 -24.99 29.88
CA GLY A 95 -6.25 -25.58 28.88
C GLY A 95 -7.35 -24.65 28.38
N GLY A 96 -7.21 -23.33 28.62
CA GLY A 96 -8.05 -22.31 27.99
C GLY A 96 -7.99 -22.38 26.47
N ARG A 97 -9.10 -22.12 25.81
CA ARG A 97 -9.24 -22.17 24.36
C ARG A 97 -9.92 -20.93 23.82
N ILE A 98 -9.65 -20.63 22.55
CA ILE A 98 -10.25 -19.50 21.84
C ILE A 98 -11.39 -20.00 20.95
N PHE A 99 -12.44 -19.18 20.81
CA PHE A 99 -13.46 -19.29 19.80
C PHE A 99 -13.59 -17.95 19.07
N CYS A 100 -13.26 -17.93 17.77
CA CYS A 100 -13.42 -16.74 16.93
C CYS A 100 -14.71 -16.86 16.11
N THR A 101 -15.69 -16.01 16.40
CA THR A 101 -16.98 -16.03 15.69
C THR A 101 -16.82 -15.61 14.22
N GLN A 102 -15.89 -14.72 13.88
CA GLN A 102 -15.57 -14.37 12.49
C GLN A 102 -15.06 -15.60 11.72
N TYR A 103 -14.14 -16.37 12.31
CA TYR A 103 -13.62 -17.58 11.65
C TYR A 103 -14.67 -18.67 11.53
N ALA A 104 -15.54 -18.81 12.53
CA ALA A 104 -16.67 -19.76 12.48
C ALA A 104 -17.60 -19.43 11.31
N GLU A 105 -17.96 -18.15 11.14
CA GLU A 105 -18.80 -17.70 10.02
C GLU A 105 -18.15 -17.96 8.66
N TYR A 106 -16.87 -17.59 8.53
CA TYR A 106 -16.10 -17.90 7.32
C TYR A 106 -16.15 -19.40 6.95
N LEU A 107 -16.04 -20.31 7.91
CA LEU A 107 -16.18 -21.74 7.66
C LEU A 107 -17.62 -22.13 7.31
N LEU A 108 -18.61 -21.62 8.04
CA LEU A 108 -20.03 -21.91 7.82
C LEU A 108 -20.54 -21.39 6.48
N SER A 109 -19.94 -20.33 5.94
CA SER A 109 -20.20 -19.84 4.58
C SER A 109 -19.51 -20.67 3.47
N ASN A 110 -18.82 -21.77 3.80
CA ASN A 110 -17.93 -22.52 2.91
C ASN A 110 -16.83 -21.61 2.30
N GLN A 111 -16.26 -20.72 3.09
CA GLN A 111 -15.21 -19.76 2.74
C GLN A 111 -15.63 -18.75 1.66
N GLN A 112 -16.92 -18.50 1.48
CA GLN A 112 -17.40 -17.51 0.50
C GLN A 112 -17.48 -16.10 1.10
N GLU A 113 -17.75 -15.98 2.39
CA GLU A 113 -17.75 -14.72 3.12
C GLU A 113 -16.37 -14.49 3.73
N LEU A 114 -15.57 -13.64 3.06
CA LEU A 114 -14.24 -13.27 3.53
C LEU A 114 -14.37 -12.13 4.56
N TYR A 115 -13.75 -12.28 5.73
CA TYR A 115 -13.83 -11.31 6.83
C TYR A 115 -15.27 -10.89 7.18
N PRO A 116 -16.16 -11.85 7.49
CA PRO A 116 -17.53 -11.48 7.86
C PRO A 116 -17.50 -10.51 9.05
N SER A 117 -18.26 -9.41 8.96
CA SER A 117 -18.35 -8.43 10.03
C SER A 117 -19.24 -8.94 11.17
N LEU A 118 -19.03 -8.41 12.40
CA LEU A 118 -19.93 -8.75 13.50
C LEU A 118 -21.36 -8.31 13.23
N GLU A 119 -21.55 -7.15 12.58
CA GLU A 119 -22.87 -6.65 12.21
C GLU A 119 -23.60 -7.61 11.25
N ASP A 120 -22.92 -8.06 10.16
CA ASP A 120 -23.51 -9.00 9.21
C ASP A 120 -23.86 -10.34 9.88
N CYS A 121 -22.97 -10.84 10.71
CA CYS A 121 -23.20 -12.08 11.47
C CYS A 121 -24.36 -11.91 12.46
N SER A 122 -24.41 -10.81 13.20
CA SER A 122 -25.45 -10.52 14.18
C SER A 122 -26.82 -10.47 13.51
N LEU A 123 -26.97 -9.69 12.44
CA LEU A 123 -28.22 -9.58 11.70
C LEU A 123 -28.67 -10.93 11.12
N LYS A 124 -27.73 -11.75 10.65
CA LYS A 124 -28.01 -13.10 10.13
C LYS A 124 -28.59 -14.02 11.21
N TYR A 125 -28.16 -13.88 12.45
CA TYR A 125 -28.56 -14.75 13.57
C TYR A 125 -29.61 -14.11 14.50
N GLY A 126 -30.20 -12.97 14.11
CA GLY A 126 -31.31 -12.34 14.83
C GLY A 126 -30.88 -11.41 15.97
N GLY A 127 -29.63 -10.98 15.95
CA GLY A 127 -29.12 -9.91 16.82
C GLY A 127 -29.41 -8.51 16.28
N SER A 128 -28.79 -7.50 16.85
CA SER A 128 -29.03 -6.09 16.58
C SER A 128 -28.03 -5.50 15.57
N LYS A 129 -28.42 -4.40 14.95
CA LYS A 129 -27.51 -3.55 14.19
C LYS A 129 -26.61 -2.78 15.16
N LYS A 130 -25.31 -2.64 14.80
CA LYS A 130 -24.36 -1.83 15.57
C LYS A 130 -24.74 -0.35 15.62
N ILE A 131 -24.32 0.34 16.68
CA ILE A 131 -24.50 1.78 16.84
C ILE A 131 -23.54 2.51 15.89
N ASP A 132 -24.05 3.12 14.84
CA ASP A 132 -23.25 3.79 13.81
C ASP A 132 -22.46 5.02 14.35
N ALA A 133 -22.88 5.63 15.45
CA ALA A 133 -22.33 6.87 15.98
C ALA A 133 -20.82 6.75 16.32
N VAL A 134 -20.42 5.68 16.98
CA VAL A 134 -19.00 5.45 17.36
C VAL A 134 -18.13 5.27 16.12
N LYS A 135 -18.60 4.46 15.17
CA LYS A 135 -17.90 4.25 13.89
C LYS A 135 -17.69 5.55 13.12
N LEU A 136 -18.70 6.41 13.06
CA LEU A 136 -18.61 7.71 12.40
C LEU A 136 -17.57 8.62 13.06
N LEU A 137 -17.43 8.60 14.38
CA LEU A 137 -16.40 9.35 15.10
C LEU A 137 -14.99 8.86 14.73
N TRP A 138 -14.77 7.54 14.67
CA TRP A 138 -13.49 6.99 14.22
C TRP A 138 -13.17 7.35 12.75
N GLU A 139 -14.16 7.30 11.86
CA GLU A 139 -13.99 7.73 10.46
C GLU A 139 -13.64 9.22 10.33
N GLN A 140 -14.03 10.04 11.30
CA GLN A 140 -13.63 11.46 11.42
C GLN A 140 -12.26 11.66 12.06
N GLY A 141 -11.59 10.58 12.48
CA GLY A 141 -10.28 10.64 13.10
C GLY A 141 -10.30 10.93 14.61
N VAL A 142 -11.46 10.81 15.26
CA VAL A 142 -11.56 10.96 16.72
C VAL A 142 -10.85 9.78 17.38
N LEU A 143 -10.03 10.08 18.40
CA LEU A 143 -9.37 9.06 19.19
C LEU A 143 -10.39 8.37 20.09
N THR A 144 -10.22 7.08 20.33
CA THR A 144 -11.17 6.28 21.13
C THR A 144 -11.37 6.84 22.53
N ALA A 145 -10.31 7.30 23.19
CA ALA A 145 -10.39 7.91 24.52
C ALA A 145 -11.05 9.31 24.54
N ASP A 146 -11.23 9.94 23.37
CA ASP A 146 -11.92 11.23 23.25
C ASP A 146 -13.42 11.06 22.94
N ILE A 147 -13.89 9.83 22.74
CA ILE A 147 -15.32 9.52 22.60
C ILE A 147 -16.00 9.58 23.97
N ASP A 148 -17.22 10.09 24.00
CA ASP A 148 -18.03 10.10 25.21
C ASP A 148 -18.11 8.69 25.84
N GLU A 149 -17.75 8.58 27.11
CA GLU A 149 -17.68 7.30 27.82
C GLU A 149 -19.01 6.54 27.77
N ALA A 150 -20.14 7.24 28.01
CA ALA A 150 -21.45 6.59 28.02
C ALA A 150 -21.81 6.03 26.63
N LEU A 151 -21.45 6.75 25.55
CA LEU A 151 -21.66 6.30 24.18
C LEU A 151 -20.77 5.08 23.84
N LEU A 152 -19.50 5.11 24.25
CA LEU A 152 -18.56 4.01 24.01
C LEU A 152 -18.98 2.75 24.80
N MET A 153 -19.40 2.92 26.03
CA MET A 153 -19.85 1.80 26.87
C MET A 153 -21.18 1.22 26.40
N GLU A 154 -22.11 2.03 25.87
CA GLU A 154 -23.34 1.53 25.25
C GLU A 154 -23.04 0.74 23.98
N TYR A 155 -22.06 1.23 23.15
CA TYR A 155 -21.60 0.53 21.94
C TYR A 155 -21.01 -0.85 22.28
N LEU A 156 -20.18 -0.94 23.32
CA LEU A 156 -19.50 -2.17 23.72
C LEU A 156 -20.40 -3.13 24.51
N ALA A 157 -21.06 -2.62 25.55
CA ALA A 157 -21.70 -3.42 26.59
C ALA A 157 -23.22 -3.20 26.72
N GLY A 158 -23.81 -2.33 25.90
CA GLY A 158 -25.25 -2.10 25.85
C GLY A 158 -26.04 -3.32 25.38
N SER A 159 -27.38 -3.25 25.51
CA SER A 159 -28.27 -4.35 25.10
C SER A 159 -28.21 -4.71 23.60
N GLU A 160 -27.74 -3.78 22.78
CA GLU A 160 -27.48 -3.96 21.35
C GLU A 160 -25.97 -3.87 21.02
N GLY A 161 -25.13 -3.94 22.07
CA GLY A 161 -23.66 -3.79 21.97
C GLY A 161 -22.96 -5.04 21.46
N ASP A 162 -21.62 -4.91 21.34
CA ASP A 162 -20.79 -5.94 20.71
C ASP A 162 -20.76 -7.25 21.49
N ILE A 163 -20.85 -7.21 22.84
CA ILE A 163 -20.91 -8.42 23.67
C ILE A 163 -22.17 -9.21 23.39
N GLU A 164 -23.35 -8.57 23.39
CA GLU A 164 -24.63 -9.24 23.17
C GLU A 164 -24.74 -9.77 21.73
N ASN A 165 -24.27 -9.01 20.77
CA ASN A 165 -24.23 -9.44 19.38
C ASN A 165 -23.28 -10.64 19.19
N THR A 166 -22.09 -10.62 19.78
CA THR A 166 -21.14 -11.74 19.72
C THR A 166 -21.70 -12.99 20.40
N ARG A 167 -22.42 -12.83 21.52
CA ARG A 167 -23.10 -13.93 22.23
C ARG A 167 -24.19 -14.57 21.38
N THR A 168 -25.03 -13.76 20.73
CA THR A 168 -26.09 -14.23 19.81
C THR A 168 -25.50 -15.03 18.65
N VAL A 169 -24.41 -14.55 18.07
CA VAL A 169 -23.70 -15.22 16.98
C VAL A 169 -23.09 -16.55 17.48
N LEU A 170 -22.43 -16.57 18.63
CA LEU A 170 -21.85 -17.77 19.22
C LEU A 170 -22.87 -18.89 19.39
N PHE A 171 -24.00 -18.60 20.05
CA PHE A 171 -25.02 -19.60 20.34
C PHE A 171 -25.70 -20.16 19.07
N SER A 172 -25.66 -19.42 17.99
CA SER A 172 -26.13 -19.89 16.68
C SER A 172 -25.07 -20.71 15.92
N GLN A 173 -23.80 -20.32 16.02
CA GLN A 173 -22.73 -20.97 15.27
C GLN A 173 -22.30 -22.31 15.86
N VAL A 174 -22.30 -22.48 17.19
CA VAL A 174 -21.89 -23.73 17.82
C VAL A 174 -22.74 -24.91 17.38
N PRO A 175 -24.09 -24.88 17.45
CA PRO A 175 -24.94 -25.94 16.92
C PRO A 175 -24.73 -26.16 15.41
N ALA A 176 -24.60 -25.08 14.63
CA ALA A 176 -24.41 -25.18 13.19
C ALA A 176 -23.09 -25.89 12.79
N LEU A 177 -21.99 -25.60 13.52
CA LEU A 177 -20.72 -26.31 13.33
C LEU A 177 -20.81 -27.78 13.70
N GLN A 178 -21.55 -28.13 14.77
CA GLN A 178 -21.77 -29.50 15.20
C GLN A 178 -22.64 -30.28 14.19
N GLU A 179 -23.76 -29.71 13.77
CA GLU A 179 -24.66 -30.30 12.79
C GLU A 179 -23.95 -30.61 11.46
N ARG A 180 -23.07 -29.71 11.01
CA ARG A 180 -22.27 -29.89 9.80
C ARG A 180 -21.04 -30.79 9.98
N GLY A 181 -20.78 -31.30 11.19
CA GLY A 181 -19.59 -32.09 11.51
C GLY A 181 -18.27 -31.33 11.39
N MET A 182 -18.30 -29.98 11.47
CA MET A 182 -17.14 -29.10 11.28
C MET A 182 -16.46 -28.71 12.59
N TYR A 183 -17.05 -29.02 13.74
CA TYR A 183 -16.62 -28.52 15.05
C TYR A 183 -15.19 -28.96 15.43
N GLU A 184 -14.79 -30.20 15.14
CA GLU A 184 -13.43 -30.67 15.42
C GLU A 184 -12.38 -29.98 14.53
N MET A 185 -12.70 -29.80 13.24
CA MET A 185 -11.84 -29.05 12.33
C MET A 185 -11.75 -27.58 12.74
N PHE A 186 -12.86 -26.97 13.18
CA PHE A 186 -12.86 -25.62 13.72
C PHE A 186 -11.92 -25.47 14.93
N LYS A 187 -11.95 -26.40 15.89
CA LYS A 187 -11.02 -26.38 17.04
C LYS A 187 -9.55 -26.38 16.59
N LEU A 188 -9.19 -27.22 15.64
CA LEU A 188 -7.84 -27.23 15.08
C LEU A 188 -7.47 -25.89 14.42
N ARG A 189 -8.44 -25.25 13.78
CA ARG A 189 -8.23 -23.91 13.17
C ARG A 189 -8.05 -22.82 14.23
N MET A 190 -8.70 -22.95 15.38
CA MET A 190 -8.48 -22.03 16.51
C MET A 190 -7.08 -22.17 17.11
N ASP A 191 -6.56 -23.39 17.25
CA ASP A 191 -5.16 -23.59 17.63
C ASP A 191 -4.18 -22.92 16.63
N SER A 192 -4.49 -23.00 15.34
CA SER A 192 -3.72 -22.30 14.28
C SER A 192 -3.85 -20.77 14.38
N LEU A 193 -5.05 -20.26 14.67
CA LEU A 193 -5.29 -18.83 14.84
C LEU A 193 -4.47 -18.28 16.02
N VAL A 194 -4.46 -19.00 17.15
CA VAL A 194 -3.65 -18.62 18.32
C VAL A 194 -2.17 -18.59 17.95
N PHE A 195 -1.65 -19.63 17.28
CA PHE A 195 -0.26 -19.64 16.81
C PHE A 195 0.05 -18.45 15.91
N ASN A 196 -0.83 -18.14 14.94
CA ASN A 196 -0.67 -17.01 14.04
C ASN A 196 -0.67 -15.67 14.80
N ALA A 197 -1.57 -15.50 15.78
CA ALA A 197 -1.61 -14.30 16.62
C ALA A 197 -0.31 -14.10 17.41
N PHE A 198 0.22 -15.16 18.01
CA PHE A 198 1.52 -15.08 18.69
C PHE A 198 2.67 -14.76 17.72
N SER A 199 2.67 -15.38 16.55
CA SER A 199 3.69 -15.13 15.51
C SER A 199 3.70 -13.67 15.06
N THR A 200 2.51 -13.10 14.83
CA THR A 200 2.37 -11.70 14.40
C THR A 200 2.67 -10.72 15.54
N PHE A 201 2.26 -11.04 16.77
CA PHE A 201 2.58 -10.22 17.94
C PHE A 201 4.08 -10.16 18.23
N ASN A 202 4.80 -11.28 18.09
CA ASN A 202 6.26 -11.31 18.32
C ASN A 202 7.05 -10.66 17.17
N GLY A 203 6.46 -10.54 15.99
CA GLY A 203 7.10 -9.95 14.83
C GLY A 203 8.23 -10.79 14.24
N LEU A 204 8.85 -10.24 13.21
CA LEU A 204 10.03 -10.79 12.53
C LEU A 204 11.19 -9.80 12.66
N TYR A 205 12.33 -10.26 13.15
CA TYR A 205 13.54 -9.45 13.23
C TYR A 205 14.15 -9.23 11.84
N VAL A 206 14.52 -7.99 11.56
CA VAL A 206 15.19 -7.57 10.33
C VAL A 206 16.57 -7.04 10.66
N ASP A 207 17.60 -7.63 10.06
CA ASP A 207 18.95 -7.06 10.05
C ASP A 207 18.96 -5.87 9.07
N VAL A 208 18.68 -4.69 9.63
CA VAL A 208 18.49 -3.45 8.87
C VAL A 208 19.76 -3.04 8.13
N ASP A 209 20.93 -3.19 8.73
CA ASP A 209 22.21 -2.80 8.14
C ASP A 209 22.52 -3.69 6.92
N THR A 210 22.34 -5.00 7.07
CA THR A 210 22.50 -5.95 5.96
C THR A 210 21.45 -5.71 4.87
N ALA A 211 20.21 -5.39 5.24
CA ALA A 211 19.14 -5.09 4.28
C ALA A 211 19.47 -3.85 3.44
N TYR A 212 19.90 -2.74 4.05
CA TYR A 212 20.31 -1.55 3.31
C TYR A 212 21.54 -1.78 2.43
N LYS A 213 22.53 -2.52 2.92
CA LYS A 213 23.71 -2.90 2.12
C LYS A 213 23.29 -3.66 0.86
N ASN A 214 22.48 -4.71 1.03
CA ASN A 214 21.98 -5.52 -0.09
C ASN A 214 21.12 -4.69 -1.05
N MET A 215 20.32 -3.75 -0.52
CA MET A 215 19.54 -2.84 -1.34
C MET A 215 20.42 -1.98 -2.25
N HIS A 216 21.48 -1.38 -1.70
CA HIS A 216 22.41 -0.55 -2.50
C HIS A 216 23.12 -1.37 -3.59
N GLU A 217 23.63 -2.56 -3.25
CA GLU A 217 24.24 -3.47 -4.21
C GLU A 217 23.28 -3.83 -5.36
N GLN A 218 22.01 -4.12 -5.03
CA GLN A 218 20.99 -4.41 -6.04
C GLN A 218 20.62 -3.21 -6.88
N LEU A 219 20.56 -1.99 -6.32
CA LEU A 219 20.29 -0.78 -7.09
C LEU A 219 21.41 -0.46 -8.07
N GLU A 220 22.67 -0.62 -7.68
CA GLU A 220 23.83 -0.50 -8.58
C GLU A 220 23.74 -1.51 -9.72
N GLU A 221 23.44 -2.77 -9.42
CA GLU A 221 23.27 -3.81 -10.43
C GLU A 221 22.09 -3.53 -11.38
N ILE A 222 20.98 -2.96 -10.88
CA ILE A 222 19.85 -2.53 -11.69
C ILE A 222 20.29 -1.49 -12.71
N GLU A 223 21.07 -0.48 -12.31
CA GLU A 223 21.54 0.56 -13.22
C GLU A 223 22.54 0.02 -14.27
N GLU A 224 23.41 -0.90 -13.86
CA GLU A 224 24.30 -1.58 -14.81
C GLU A 224 23.52 -2.37 -15.87
N ILE A 225 22.52 -3.15 -15.43
CA ILE A 225 21.67 -3.93 -16.34
C ILE A 225 20.85 -3.01 -17.25
N ARG A 226 20.29 -1.92 -16.72
CA ARG A 226 19.55 -0.93 -17.51
C ARG A 226 20.44 -0.33 -18.59
N SER A 227 21.65 0.08 -18.24
CA SER A 227 22.64 0.61 -19.21
C SER A 227 22.96 -0.41 -20.30
N ASN A 228 23.18 -1.67 -19.93
CA ASN A 228 23.41 -2.76 -20.88
C ASN A 228 22.21 -2.96 -21.81
N VAL A 229 20.98 -3.00 -21.29
CA VAL A 229 19.77 -3.15 -22.12
C VAL A 229 19.58 -1.94 -23.04
N LEU A 230 19.83 -0.72 -22.55
CA LEU A 230 19.77 0.50 -23.40
C LEU A 230 20.80 0.47 -24.53
N SER A 231 21.98 -0.12 -24.33
CA SER A 231 22.98 -0.30 -25.39
C SER A 231 22.56 -1.27 -26.51
N MET A 232 21.53 -2.07 -26.27
CA MET A 232 20.94 -2.97 -27.27
C MET A 232 19.85 -2.27 -28.12
N MET A 233 19.52 -1.02 -27.81
CA MET A 233 18.53 -0.26 -28.58
C MET A 233 19.09 0.14 -29.92
N PRO A 234 18.23 0.28 -30.96
CA PRO A 234 18.64 0.81 -32.27
C PRO A 234 19.23 2.22 -32.15
N ASP A 235 20.28 2.52 -32.95
CA ASP A 235 20.95 3.83 -32.96
C ASP A 235 20.02 5.00 -33.29
N ASN A 236 18.89 4.73 -33.96
CA ASN A 236 17.92 5.72 -34.41
C ASN A 236 16.78 5.97 -33.42
N VAL A 237 16.87 5.48 -32.17
CA VAL A 237 15.89 5.79 -31.12
C VAL A 237 15.92 7.29 -30.84
N PRO A 238 14.77 7.99 -30.94
CA PRO A 238 14.71 9.42 -30.67
C PRO A 238 15.20 9.76 -29.23
N ALA A 239 16.05 10.78 -29.13
CA ALA A 239 16.60 11.22 -27.82
C ALA A 239 15.52 11.70 -26.83
N ASP A 240 14.35 12.11 -27.36
CA ASP A 240 13.19 12.53 -26.55
C ASP A 240 12.25 11.38 -26.20
N LEU A 241 12.58 10.12 -26.58
CA LEU A 241 11.83 8.94 -26.15
C LEU A 241 12.31 8.46 -24.79
N ASP A 242 11.54 8.76 -23.72
CA ASP A 242 11.76 8.22 -22.40
C ASP A 242 11.32 6.74 -22.36
N PHE A 243 12.27 5.82 -22.54
CA PHE A 243 11.99 4.38 -22.52
C PHE A 243 11.73 3.91 -21.10
N LYS A 244 10.54 3.34 -20.89
CA LYS A 244 10.08 2.89 -19.57
C LYS A 244 10.13 1.39 -19.44
N PHE A 245 11.08 0.86 -18.67
CA PHE A 245 11.19 -0.58 -18.33
C PHE A 245 9.95 -1.13 -17.61
N THR A 246 9.18 -0.27 -16.94
CA THR A 246 7.93 -0.65 -16.28
C THR A 246 6.71 -0.67 -17.20
N SER A 247 6.85 -0.14 -18.42
CA SER A 247 5.78 -0.11 -19.41
C SER A 247 5.76 -1.41 -20.22
N HIS A 248 4.71 -2.19 -20.05
CA HIS A 248 4.51 -3.42 -20.83
C HIS A 248 4.36 -3.14 -22.35
N TYR A 249 3.97 -1.93 -22.76
CA TYR A 249 3.94 -1.51 -24.18
C TYR A 249 5.35 -1.29 -24.73
N HIS A 250 6.18 -0.51 -24.02
CA HIS A 250 7.57 -0.26 -24.42
C HIS A 250 8.38 -1.57 -24.43
N MET A 251 8.23 -2.39 -23.38
CA MET A 251 8.92 -3.67 -23.29
C MET A 251 8.47 -4.66 -24.37
N SER A 252 7.17 -4.72 -24.67
CA SER A 252 6.66 -5.57 -25.74
C SER A 252 7.21 -5.13 -27.11
N ALA A 253 7.15 -3.83 -27.43
CA ALA A 253 7.68 -3.31 -28.68
C ALA A 253 9.19 -3.52 -28.80
N PHE A 254 9.95 -3.30 -27.73
CA PHE A 254 11.40 -3.52 -27.71
C PHE A 254 11.76 -4.99 -27.98
N MET A 255 11.05 -5.94 -27.34
CA MET A 255 11.33 -7.37 -27.48
C MET A 255 10.81 -7.95 -28.81
N TYR A 256 9.59 -7.62 -29.19
CA TYR A 256 8.87 -8.30 -30.27
C TYR A 256 8.61 -7.42 -31.51
N GLY A 257 9.00 -6.15 -31.45
CA GLY A 257 8.70 -5.17 -32.48
C GLY A 257 7.35 -4.49 -32.32
N GLY A 258 7.17 -3.40 -33.09
CA GLY A 258 5.93 -2.64 -33.14
C GLY A 258 6.06 -1.18 -32.73
N THR A 259 4.98 -0.43 -32.87
CA THR A 259 4.96 1.02 -32.71
C THR A 259 4.50 1.44 -31.33
N VAL A 260 5.35 2.18 -30.62
CA VAL A 260 4.99 2.82 -29.36
C VAL A 260 4.63 4.28 -29.56
N GLN A 261 3.72 4.79 -28.74
CA GLN A 261 3.41 6.21 -28.64
C GLN A 261 3.98 6.74 -27.32
N TYR A 262 4.70 7.85 -27.38
CA TYR A 262 5.30 8.46 -26.22
C TYR A 262 5.00 9.95 -26.15
N SER A 263 4.94 10.49 -24.92
CA SER A 263 4.71 11.91 -24.68
C SER A 263 6.01 12.69 -24.79
N THR A 264 5.96 13.82 -25.46
CA THR A 264 7.09 14.72 -25.62
C THR A 264 6.62 16.16 -25.77
N LYS A 265 7.55 17.10 -25.77
CA LYS A 265 7.26 18.49 -26.12
C LYS A 265 7.28 18.64 -27.63
N VAL A 266 6.17 19.08 -28.20
CA VAL A 266 6.04 19.35 -29.63
C VAL A 266 5.80 20.83 -29.86
N SER A 267 6.46 21.37 -30.84
CA SER A 267 6.21 22.72 -31.32
C SER A 267 4.79 22.86 -31.85
N TYR A 268 4.14 23.97 -31.64
CA TYR A 268 2.83 24.24 -32.23
C TYR A 268 2.71 25.67 -32.73
N ASN A 269 2.06 25.85 -33.86
CA ASN A 269 1.71 27.16 -34.38
C ASN A 269 0.51 27.76 -33.64
N PRO A 270 0.47 29.09 -33.41
CA PRO A 270 1.39 30.06 -34.00
C PRO A 270 2.65 30.27 -33.12
N ILE A 271 3.76 30.55 -33.84
CA ILE A 271 4.94 31.15 -33.22
C ILE A 271 4.50 32.46 -32.60
N LYS A 272 4.81 32.66 -31.33
CA LYS A 272 4.50 33.91 -30.64
C LYS A 272 5.73 34.81 -30.72
N PHE A 273 5.54 35.99 -31.25
CA PHE A 273 6.53 37.03 -31.12
C PHE A 273 6.44 37.65 -29.75
N GLU A 274 7.48 37.55 -28.94
CA GLU A 274 7.61 38.30 -27.72
C GLU A 274 8.37 39.59 -28.04
N LYS A 275 7.82 40.70 -27.49
CA LYS A 275 8.44 42.03 -27.67
C LYS A 275 9.35 42.24 -26.52
N ASP A 276 10.66 42.11 -26.77
CA ASP A 276 11.66 42.46 -25.80
C ASP A 276 12.14 43.92 -26.00
N ASP A 277 12.28 44.65 -24.93
CA ASP A 277 12.82 45.99 -24.93
C ASP A 277 14.33 45.94 -24.63
N PHE A 278 15.13 46.64 -25.44
CA PHE A 278 16.58 46.68 -25.33
C PHE A 278 17.07 48.13 -25.29
N TYR A 279 18.14 48.36 -24.50
CA TYR A 279 19.04 49.51 -24.73
C TYR A 279 20.05 49.14 -25.82
N ARG A 280 20.46 50.12 -26.64
CA ARG A 280 21.50 49.92 -27.63
C ARG A 280 22.66 50.88 -27.33
N ASP A 281 23.90 50.38 -27.33
CA ASP A 281 25.06 51.25 -27.19
C ASP A 281 25.44 51.91 -28.51
N ILE A 282 26.34 52.84 -28.43
CA ILE A 282 26.83 53.58 -29.61
C ILE A 282 27.56 52.71 -30.63
N ASN A 283 27.92 51.48 -30.28
CA ASN A 283 28.54 50.46 -31.16
C ASN A 283 27.49 49.47 -31.73
N GLY A 284 26.20 49.64 -31.40
CA GLY A 284 25.10 48.82 -31.89
C GLY A 284 24.82 47.54 -31.11
N LYS A 285 25.50 47.30 -29.95
CA LYS A 285 25.25 46.13 -29.11
C LYS A 285 24.00 46.36 -28.25
N LEU A 286 23.16 45.32 -28.19
CA LEU A 286 21.88 45.31 -27.46
C LEU A 286 22.06 44.81 -26.04
N TYR A 287 21.36 45.43 -25.06
CA TYR A 287 21.31 45.07 -23.67
C TYR A 287 19.82 44.97 -23.23
N PRO A 288 19.35 43.81 -22.76
CA PRO A 288 17.96 43.68 -22.36
C PRO A 288 17.58 44.65 -21.24
N VAL A 289 16.48 45.36 -21.38
CA VAL A 289 15.96 46.29 -20.36
C VAL A 289 15.65 45.53 -19.06
N SER A 290 15.24 44.28 -19.16
CA SER A 290 14.96 43.37 -18.05
C SER A 290 16.20 43.07 -17.17
N ALA A 291 17.40 43.19 -17.73
CA ALA A 291 18.66 43.04 -16.99
C ALA A 291 19.12 44.31 -16.26
N GLY A 292 18.37 45.42 -16.37
CA GLY A 292 18.75 46.73 -15.85
C GLY A 292 19.71 47.50 -16.76
N PHE A 293 20.25 48.61 -16.23
CA PHE A 293 21.25 49.38 -16.97
C PHE A 293 22.58 48.62 -17.05
N PRO A 294 23.24 48.60 -18.23
CA PRO A 294 24.58 48.05 -18.34
C PRO A 294 25.58 48.84 -17.46
N ALA A 295 26.78 48.34 -17.33
CA ALA A 295 27.85 48.97 -16.55
C ALA A 295 28.11 50.45 -16.97
N ASP A 296 28.56 51.26 -16.04
CA ASP A 296 28.72 52.74 -16.19
C ASP A 296 29.66 53.14 -17.37
N ASP A 297 30.49 52.24 -17.89
CA ASP A 297 31.37 52.44 -19.02
C ASP A 297 30.72 52.21 -20.39
N VAL A 298 29.43 51.78 -20.41
CA VAL A 298 28.66 51.56 -21.64
C VAL A 298 27.90 52.81 -22.05
N PHE A 299 28.29 53.42 -23.14
CA PHE A 299 27.62 54.61 -23.69
C PHE A 299 26.40 54.21 -24.53
N LEU A 300 25.22 54.42 -23.95
CA LEU A 300 23.93 54.09 -24.59
C LEU A 300 23.51 55.21 -25.57
N GLU A 301 22.78 54.80 -26.62
CA GLU A 301 22.07 55.77 -27.46
C GLU A 301 20.98 56.48 -26.64
N LEU A 302 20.92 57.82 -26.78
CA LEU A 302 19.94 58.66 -26.06
C LEU A 302 18.86 59.19 -27.01
N TYR A 303 17.70 59.51 -26.44
CA TYR A 303 16.68 60.24 -27.19
C TYR A 303 17.15 61.68 -27.45
N ASN A 304 17.14 62.07 -28.72
CA ASN A 304 17.61 63.40 -29.16
C ASN A 304 16.56 64.49 -29.03
N SER A 305 15.28 64.14 -28.88
CA SER A 305 14.14 65.07 -28.80
C SER A 305 12.95 64.47 -28.09
N GLY A 306 11.98 65.31 -27.73
CA GLY A 306 10.72 64.90 -27.09
C GLY A 306 10.80 64.77 -25.58
N LYS A 307 9.78 64.16 -24.97
CA LYS A 307 9.57 64.03 -23.52
C LYS A 307 10.73 63.28 -22.79
N HIS A 308 11.39 62.37 -23.53
CA HIS A 308 12.47 61.53 -23.01
C HIS A 308 13.87 61.98 -23.43
N LYS A 309 14.02 63.19 -23.96
CA LYS A 309 15.30 63.73 -24.39
C LYS A 309 16.39 63.54 -23.33
N GLY A 310 17.53 62.97 -23.71
CA GLY A 310 18.65 62.68 -22.80
C GLY A 310 18.53 61.39 -21.97
N GLN A 311 17.43 60.63 -22.11
CA GLN A 311 17.30 59.31 -21.49
C GLN A 311 17.76 58.22 -22.47
N PRO A 312 18.22 57.04 -21.99
CA PRO A 312 18.57 55.93 -22.84
C PRO A 312 17.39 55.51 -23.72
N LYS A 313 17.70 55.34 -25.01
CA LYS A 313 16.70 55.00 -26.01
C LYS A 313 16.37 53.51 -25.93
N VAL A 314 15.08 53.21 -25.78
CA VAL A 314 14.57 51.83 -25.77
C VAL A 314 14.20 51.42 -27.18
N PHE A 315 14.80 50.35 -27.63
CA PHE A 315 14.50 49.67 -28.90
C PHE A 315 13.68 48.44 -28.59
N ARG A 316 12.70 48.19 -29.45
CA ARG A 316 11.82 47.03 -29.28
C ARG A 316 12.03 46.11 -30.47
N GLU A 317 12.46 44.87 -30.18
CA GLU A 317 12.60 43.82 -31.19
C GLU A 317 11.59 42.71 -30.93
N ASP A 318 11.04 42.14 -32.03
CA ASP A 318 10.17 40.98 -31.96
C ASP A 318 11.07 39.75 -32.05
N THR A 319 11.18 39.00 -30.97
CA THR A 319 11.87 37.71 -30.90
C THR A 319 10.89 36.57 -31.13
N GLU A 320 11.24 35.68 -32.07
CA GLU A 320 10.47 34.44 -32.26
C GLU A 320 10.69 33.51 -31.07
N VAL A 321 9.64 33.24 -30.31
CA VAL A 321 9.67 32.26 -29.24
C VAL A 321 8.89 31.03 -29.66
N GLU A 322 9.59 29.91 -29.75
CA GLU A 322 8.95 28.61 -30.04
C GLU A 322 8.12 28.17 -28.86
N LYS A 323 6.81 28.08 -29.05
CA LYS A 323 5.91 27.55 -28.02
C LYS A 323 5.85 26.03 -28.11
N LEU A 324 6.19 25.40 -27.00
CA LEU A 324 6.08 23.96 -26.82
C LEU A 324 4.80 23.61 -26.08
N LYS A 325 4.09 22.61 -26.58
CA LYS A 325 2.97 21.97 -25.85
C LYS A 325 3.23 20.49 -25.65
N ASN A 326 2.56 19.90 -24.68
CA ASN A 326 2.56 18.45 -24.55
C ASN A 326 1.89 17.84 -25.78
N GLY A 327 2.58 16.95 -26.42
CA GLY A 327 2.11 16.21 -27.59
C GLY A 327 2.59 14.77 -27.55
N THR A 328 2.31 14.03 -28.60
CA THR A 328 2.73 12.64 -28.70
C THR A 328 3.44 12.41 -30.03
N LYS A 329 4.49 11.60 -29.98
CA LYS A 329 5.17 11.06 -31.16
C LYS A 329 5.08 9.54 -31.15
N GLN A 330 5.47 8.94 -32.27
CA GLN A 330 5.50 7.49 -32.41
C GLN A 330 6.90 7.06 -32.81
N TYR A 331 7.31 5.87 -32.35
CA TYR A 331 8.54 5.23 -32.75
C TYR A 331 8.31 3.74 -33.00
N VAL A 332 8.91 3.21 -34.06
CA VAL A 332 8.79 1.79 -34.45
C VAL A 332 10.03 1.05 -34.00
N PHE A 333 9.85 0.16 -33.01
CA PHE A 333 10.90 -0.78 -32.62
C PHE A 333 10.96 -1.94 -33.65
N PRO A 334 12.16 -2.34 -34.10
CA PRO A 334 12.30 -3.51 -34.97
C PRO A 334 12.04 -4.83 -34.26
N GLY A 335 12.16 -4.82 -32.91
CA GLY A 335 12.15 -6.02 -32.09
C GLY A 335 13.50 -6.72 -32.03
N LEU A 336 13.76 -7.41 -30.92
CA LEU A 336 14.96 -8.23 -30.73
C LEU A 336 14.75 -9.67 -31.19
N ILE A 337 13.50 -10.08 -31.35
CA ILE A 337 13.08 -11.45 -31.64
C ILE A 337 12.16 -11.41 -32.85
N SER A 338 12.50 -12.19 -33.89
CA SER A 338 11.63 -12.34 -35.05
C SER A 338 10.39 -13.18 -34.68
N ILE A 339 9.19 -12.60 -34.85
CA ILE A 339 7.93 -13.28 -34.60
C ILE A 339 7.78 -14.59 -35.42
N PRO A 340 8.25 -14.69 -36.69
CA PRO A 340 8.22 -15.96 -37.42
C PRO A 340 8.99 -17.09 -36.72
N GLU A 341 9.98 -16.78 -35.90
CA GLU A 341 10.75 -17.77 -35.14
C GLU A 341 10.03 -18.23 -33.86
N LEU A 342 8.95 -17.55 -33.47
CA LEU A 342 8.23 -17.79 -32.22
C LEU A 342 6.75 -18.20 -32.38
N PRO A 343 6.25 -18.72 -33.51
CA PRO A 343 4.81 -18.88 -33.72
C PRO A 343 4.13 -19.83 -32.71
N SER A 344 4.87 -20.76 -32.11
CA SER A 344 4.36 -21.66 -31.07
C SER A 344 4.51 -21.13 -29.65
N ILE A 345 5.42 -20.15 -29.43
CA ILE A 345 5.75 -19.58 -28.11
C ILE A 345 4.96 -18.30 -27.87
N VAL A 346 4.72 -17.53 -28.92
CA VAL A 346 3.94 -16.29 -28.91
C VAL A 346 2.45 -16.58 -29.22
N SER A 347 1.96 -17.73 -28.83
CA SER A 347 0.54 -18.08 -28.85
C SER A 347 -0.25 -17.16 -27.91
N GLU A 348 -1.58 -17.24 -27.97
CA GLU A 348 -2.49 -16.52 -27.05
C GLU A 348 -2.08 -16.59 -25.56
N LYS A 349 -1.34 -17.64 -25.18
CA LYS A 349 -0.81 -17.85 -23.82
C LYS A 349 0.18 -16.75 -23.38
N PHE A 350 0.86 -16.10 -24.31
CA PHE A 350 1.85 -15.03 -24.01
C PHE A 350 1.31 -13.62 -24.24
N LEU A 351 0.04 -13.46 -24.60
CA LEU A 351 -0.57 -12.14 -24.62
C LEU A 351 -0.51 -11.50 -23.23
N SER A 352 -0.24 -10.21 -23.17
CA SER A 352 -0.11 -9.50 -21.93
C SER A 352 -1.45 -9.41 -21.20
N LYS A 353 -1.61 -10.13 -20.09
CA LYS A 353 -2.78 -10.03 -19.20
C LYS A 353 -3.00 -8.61 -18.66
N ARG A 354 -1.93 -7.84 -18.45
CA ARG A 354 -2.01 -6.42 -18.04
C ARG A 354 -2.59 -5.54 -19.16
N ALA A 355 -2.19 -5.75 -20.41
CA ALA A 355 -2.76 -5.03 -21.55
C ALA A 355 -4.23 -5.39 -21.73
N GLU A 356 -4.58 -6.65 -21.56
CA GLU A 356 -5.96 -7.12 -21.58
C GLU A 356 -6.80 -6.46 -20.49
N PHE A 357 -6.35 -6.45 -19.24
CA PHE A 357 -7.04 -5.82 -18.11
C PHE A 357 -7.27 -4.31 -18.33
N ARG A 358 -6.31 -3.61 -18.98
CA ARG A 358 -6.44 -2.19 -19.30
C ARG A 358 -7.25 -1.93 -20.58
N GLY A 359 -7.80 -2.95 -21.22
CA GLY A 359 -8.58 -2.83 -22.45
C GLY A 359 -7.78 -2.42 -23.70
N LYS A 360 -6.45 -2.35 -23.62
CA LYS A 360 -5.55 -1.89 -24.67
C LYS A 360 -4.61 -3.04 -25.07
N ARG A 361 -5.13 -3.95 -25.90
CA ARG A 361 -4.49 -5.23 -26.25
C ARG A 361 -3.46 -5.14 -27.39
N THR A 362 -3.41 -3.99 -28.09
CA THR A 362 -2.51 -3.80 -29.24
C THR A 362 -1.69 -2.53 -29.07
N LEU A 363 -0.54 -2.52 -29.72
CA LEU A 363 0.26 -1.32 -29.97
C LEU A 363 -0.46 -0.42 -31.00
N VAL A 364 0.14 0.74 -31.30
CA VAL A 364 -0.47 1.75 -32.20
C VAL A 364 -0.69 1.22 -33.61
N ASP A 365 0.19 0.34 -34.07
CA ASP A 365 0.16 -0.28 -35.39
C ASP A 365 -0.71 -1.55 -35.48
N GLY A 366 -1.40 -1.89 -34.41
CA GLY A 366 -2.23 -3.10 -34.33
C GLY A 366 -1.49 -4.36 -33.87
N THR A 367 -0.16 -4.29 -33.69
CA THR A 367 0.64 -5.42 -33.16
C THR A 367 0.14 -5.80 -31.77
N PRO A 368 -0.11 -7.09 -31.48
CA PRO A 368 -0.50 -7.53 -30.14
C PRO A 368 0.56 -7.17 -29.09
N VAL A 369 0.12 -6.82 -27.88
CA VAL A 369 1.03 -6.61 -26.75
C VAL A 369 1.35 -7.95 -26.11
N TYR A 370 2.58 -8.40 -26.27
CA TYR A 370 3.05 -9.67 -25.72
C TYR A 370 3.64 -9.49 -24.32
N SER A 371 3.59 -10.57 -23.54
CA SER A 371 4.11 -10.58 -22.18
C SER A 371 5.64 -10.55 -22.16
N THR A 372 6.17 -9.70 -21.31
CA THR A 372 7.60 -9.68 -20.92
C THR A 372 7.74 -9.99 -19.41
N GLY A 373 6.75 -10.64 -18.82
CA GLY A 373 6.80 -11.12 -17.45
C GLY A 373 7.71 -12.34 -17.28
N THR A 374 7.95 -12.74 -16.04
CA THR A 374 8.90 -13.81 -15.68
C THR A 374 8.67 -15.11 -16.46
N ASP A 375 7.41 -15.52 -16.67
CA ASP A 375 7.10 -16.75 -17.40
C ASP A 375 7.53 -16.66 -18.88
N ALA A 376 7.27 -15.52 -19.52
CA ALA A 376 7.70 -15.27 -20.88
C ALA A 376 9.23 -15.19 -20.98
N LEU A 377 9.88 -14.44 -20.09
CA LEU A 377 11.33 -14.30 -20.05
C LEU A 377 12.03 -15.63 -19.81
N ASN A 378 11.47 -16.54 -18.98
CA ASN A 378 12.00 -17.89 -18.77
C ASN A 378 12.07 -18.73 -20.08
N VAL A 379 11.16 -18.48 -21.00
CA VAL A 379 11.17 -19.15 -22.32
C VAL A 379 12.13 -18.40 -23.26
N LEU A 380 12.07 -17.06 -23.26
CA LEU A 380 12.81 -16.22 -24.20
C LEU A 380 14.33 -16.28 -24.03
N VAL A 381 14.85 -16.63 -22.85
CA VAL A 381 16.30 -16.82 -22.61
C VAL A 381 16.94 -17.88 -23.52
N ASN A 382 16.12 -18.73 -24.12
CA ASN A 382 16.59 -19.75 -25.08
C ASN A 382 16.62 -19.25 -26.54
N TYR A 383 16.10 -18.04 -26.80
CA TYR A 383 15.95 -17.49 -28.14
C TYR A 383 16.71 -16.18 -28.35
N THR A 384 16.99 -15.44 -27.26
CA THR A 384 17.75 -14.20 -27.34
C THR A 384 18.54 -13.96 -26.05
N ASP A 385 19.80 -13.52 -26.22
CA ASP A 385 20.64 -13.15 -25.09
C ASP A 385 20.11 -11.95 -24.32
N ALA A 386 19.36 -11.05 -24.97
CA ALA A 386 18.72 -9.90 -24.33
C ALA A 386 17.71 -10.29 -23.24
N ALA A 387 17.13 -11.47 -23.31
CA ALA A 387 16.18 -11.92 -22.29
C ALA A 387 16.84 -12.23 -20.93
N LYS A 388 18.11 -12.57 -20.91
CA LYS A 388 18.86 -12.87 -19.66
C LYS A 388 18.94 -11.66 -18.74
N PRO A 389 19.49 -10.50 -19.18
CA PRO A 389 19.53 -9.30 -18.35
C PRO A 389 18.12 -8.79 -18.00
N LEU A 390 17.14 -8.86 -18.91
CA LEU A 390 15.78 -8.47 -18.62
C LEU A 390 15.11 -9.34 -17.55
N LYS A 391 15.34 -10.66 -17.56
CA LYS A 391 14.87 -11.56 -16.51
C LYS A 391 15.48 -11.19 -15.15
N LYS A 392 16.79 -10.92 -15.11
CA LYS A 392 17.47 -10.49 -13.89
C LYS A 392 16.96 -9.14 -13.40
N LEU A 393 16.80 -8.18 -14.32
CA LEU A 393 16.21 -6.87 -14.01
C LEU A 393 14.81 -6.99 -13.41
N ALA A 394 13.94 -7.84 -13.97
CA ALA A 394 12.59 -8.05 -13.45
C ALA A 394 12.58 -8.65 -12.03
N ALA A 395 13.51 -9.56 -11.73
CA ALA A 395 13.68 -10.12 -10.39
C ALA A 395 14.15 -9.05 -9.39
N LEU A 396 15.22 -8.32 -9.72
CA LEU A 396 15.77 -7.26 -8.86
C LEU A 396 14.76 -6.13 -8.60
N LEU A 397 14.04 -5.67 -9.63
CA LEU A 397 13.00 -4.66 -9.48
C LEU A 397 11.83 -5.12 -8.59
N LYS A 398 11.51 -6.42 -8.62
CA LYS A 398 10.51 -6.98 -7.73
C LYS A 398 11.04 -7.03 -6.30
N ASP A 399 12.25 -7.51 -6.10
CA ASP A 399 12.86 -7.65 -4.78
C ASP A 399 13.06 -6.28 -4.13
N THR A 400 13.65 -5.31 -4.84
CA THR A 400 13.85 -3.95 -4.31
C THR A 400 12.52 -3.26 -4.01
N GLY A 401 11.52 -3.38 -4.87
CA GLY A 401 10.20 -2.75 -4.68
C GLY A 401 9.33 -3.43 -3.62
N THR A 402 9.61 -4.68 -3.25
CA THR A 402 8.81 -5.46 -2.29
C THR A 402 9.48 -5.52 -0.92
N TYR A 403 10.76 -5.86 -0.86
CA TYR A 403 11.43 -6.19 0.41
C TYR A 403 12.23 -5.03 1.00
N TYR A 404 12.73 -4.13 0.18
CA TYR A 404 13.54 -2.99 0.65
C TYR A 404 12.72 -1.71 0.81
N LEU A 405 13.36 -0.56 0.68
CA LEU A 405 12.72 0.75 0.78
C LEU A 405 12.90 1.50 -0.54
N MET A 406 11.81 1.68 -1.27
CA MET A 406 11.79 2.49 -2.47
C MET A 406 11.01 3.78 -2.21
N GLN A 407 11.64 4.90 -2.50
CA GLN A 407 11.06 6.24 -2.35
C GLN A 407 11.01 6.96 -3.69
N VAL A 408 9.93 7.66 -3.94
CA VAL A 408 9.79 8.59 -5.06
C VAL A 408 9.73 9.99 -4.47
N THR A 409 10.63 10.85 -4.91
CA THR A 409 10.70 12.25 -4.48
C THR A 409 10.18 13.17 -5.59
N ASP A 410 9.65 14.33 -5.20
CA ASP A 410 9.36 15.44 -6.10
C ASP A 410 10.64 16.23 -6.46
N ASP A 411 10.48 17.26 -7.28
CA ASP A 411 11.59 18.14 -7.70
C ASP A 411 12.20 18.94 -6.52
N GLU A 412 11.49 19.04 -5.40
CA GLU A 412 11.92 19.71 -4.17
C GLU A 412 12.60 18.73 -3.19
N GLY A 413 12.64 17.44 -3.50
CA GLY A 413 13.24 16.37 -2.68
C GLY A 413 12.32 15.79 -1.61
N ASN A 414 11.03 16.15 -1.58
CA ASN A 414 10.08 15.57 -0.65
C ASN A 414 9.64 14.18 -1.11
N VAL A 415 9.54 13.22 -0.19
CA VAL A 415 9.05 11.88 -0.49
C VAL A 415 7.56 11.93 -0.78
N THR A 416 7.16 11.69 -2.03
CA THR A 416 5.77 11.68 -2.48
C THR A 416 5.14 10.28 -2.45
N LYS A 417 5.97 9.24 -2.50
CA LYS A 417 5.54 7.86 -2.42
C LYS A 417 6.64 6.99 -1.84
N GLN A 418 6.23 6.05 -1.00
CA GLN A 418 7.11 5.08 -0.38
C GLN A 418 6.53 3.66 -0.55
N SER A 419 7.39 2.67 -0.72
CA SER A 419 7.00 1.26 -0.84
C SER A 419 8.12 0.35 -0.36
N GLY A 420 7.78 -0.93 -0.12
CA GLY A 420 8.69 -1.95 0.36
C GLY A 420 8.59 -2.18 1.87
N MET A 421 9.11 -3.32 2.32
CA MET A 421 8.93 -3.80 3.69
C MET A 421 9.70 -2.99 4.73
N LEU A 422 10.86 -2.43 4.37
CA LEU A 422 11.70 -1.69 5.34
C LEU A 422 11.02 -0.44 5.92
N GLN A 423 9.99 0.10 5.27
CA GLN A 423 9.20 1.22 5.84
C GLN A 423 8.42 0.83 7.11
N TYR A 424 8.24 -0.47 7.36
CA TYR A 424 7.48 -1.00 8.49
C TYR A 424 8.37 -1.54 9.61
N VAL A 425 9.70 -1.42 9.47
CA VAL A 425 10.62 -1.82 10.54
C VAL A 425 10.52 -0.83 11.69
N GLU A 426 10.18 -1.35 12.85
CA GLU A 426 10.06 -0.58 14.09
C GLU A 426 11.44 -0.28 14.70
N PRO A 427 11.55 0.65 15.66
CA PRO A 427 12.84 1.04 16.25
C PRO A 427 13.62 -0.09 16.92
N ASP A 428 12.96 -1.17 17.32
CA ASP A 428 13.57 -2.38 17.89
C ASP A 428 14.05 -3.38 16.83
N GLY A 429 13.87 -3.06 15.54
CA GLY A 429 14.26 -3.92 14.43
C GLY A 429 13.23 -4.99 14.07
N LEU A 430 12.03 -4.92 14.63
CA LEU A 430 10.96 -5.87 14.33
C LEU A 430 10.03 -5.35 13.23
N ILE A 431 9.41 -6.27 12.52
CA ILE A 431 8.25 -6.03 11.67
C ILE A 431 7.08 -6.87 12.19
N HIS A 432 5.97 -6.22 12.50
CA HIS A 432 4.73 -6.88 12.90
C HIS A 432 3.81 -7.05 11.69
N HIS A 433 4.02 -8.16 10.96
CA HIS A 433 3.20 -8.52 9.80
C HIS A 433 1.80 -8.99 10.23
N GLN A 434 0.84 -8.95 9.31
CA GLN A 434 -0.50 -9.48 9.56
C GLN A 434 -0.70 -10.81 8.83
N LEU A 435 -1.08 -11.85 9.57
CA LEU A 435 -1.52 -13.11 9.02
C LEU A 435 -3.04 -13.18 8.99
N ASN A 436 -3.58 -13.15 7.79
CA ASN A 436 -5.01 -13.09 7.54
C ASN A 436 -5.59 -14.50 7.45
N ASN A 437 -6.40 -14.87 8.45
CA ASN A 437 -6.97 -16.22 8.56
C ASN A 437 -8.17 -16.45 7.64
N CYS A 438 -8.93 -15.41 7.28
CA CYS A 438 -10.19 -15.47 6.54
C CYS A 438 -10.13 -14.81 5.16
N ALA A 439 -8.94 -14.65 4.57
CA ALA A 439 -8.72 -13.84 3.36
C ALA A 439 -8.83 -14.60 2.04
N THR A 440 -8.96 -15.93 2.05
CA THR A 440 -8.92 -16.72 0.83
C THR A 440 -9.97 -17.82 0.82
N VAL A 441 -10.63 -18.04 -0.30
CA VAL A 441 -11.61 -19.14 -0.47
C VAL A 441 -11.00 -20.55 -0.35
N THR A 442 -9.67 -20.65 -0.30
CA THR A 442 -8.93 -21.91 -0.22
C THR A 442 -8.39 -22.22 1.17
N THR A 443 -8.76 -21.45 2.19
CA THR A 443 -8.26 -21.54 3.57
C THR A 443 -6.74 -21.35 3.73
N ARG A 444 -6.04 -20.83 2.71
CA ARG A 444 -4.63 -20.45 2.84
C ARG A 444 -4.50 -19.17 3.66
N LEU A 445 -3.48 -19.09 4.47
CA LEU A 445 -3.08 -17.81 5.07
C LEU A 445 -2.65 -16.85 3.97
N SER A 446 -2.99 -15.59 4.15
CA SER A 446 -2.48 -14.50 3.34
C SER A 446 -1.78 -13.51 4.24
N GLY A 447 -0.61 -13.05 3.82
CA GLY A 447 0.13 -11.99 4.52
C GLY A 447 -0.28 -10.63 3.98
N SER A 448 -0.37 -9.65 4.87
CA SER A 448 -0.48 -8.24 4.54
C SER A 448 0.27 -7.41 5.58
N LYS A 449 0.75 -6.21 5.16
CA LYS A 449 1.49 -5.30 6.04
C LYS A 449 2.57 -6.02 6.87
N PRO A 450 3.73 -6.10 6.42
CA PRO A 450 4.34 -5.95 5.11
C PRO A 450 4.19 -7.13 4.20
#